data_de3a2bd8f28073f41d3f55fc75770448
#
_entry.id   de3a2bd8f28073f41d3f55fc75770448
#
_cell.length_a   1.000
_cell.length_b   1.000
_cell.length_c   1.000
_cell.angle_alpha   90.00
_cell.angle_beta   90.00
_cell.angle_gamma   90.00
#
_symmetry.space_group_name_H-M   'P 1'
#
loop_
_entity.id
_entity.type
_entity.pdbx_description
1 polymer ?
#
loop_
_entity_poly.entity_id
_entity_poly.type
_entity_poly.pdbx_seq_one_letter_code
_entity_poly.pdbx_strand_id
1 'polypeptide(L)'
;MNKQKLELTWIGKEKRPKLEPRILVEDTEKSYHAKRRVTSADFFDNRLIFGDNLLALKALEAEFSGRVKCVFIDPPYNTGSAFTHYDDGLEHSIWLGLMRDRLEIIRRLLSEDGSLWITIDDNEAHYLKVLCDEVFGRANFISTLAWQKKYAVKSDSEFFSESHDFILVYTKARGNFRINRFGRTEAQDARYKNPDDDPRGAWTSGPLQRNEARDYAIFPIQSPKTGKEHWPPKGTSWRFTKERMVDLIAENRIWFGESGNNVPRLKRFLHEVNDSVPATTWWDYQGFGHNDEARRESKALVDDADVFATPKPERLIEKVLTLATNPGDLVLDSFAGSGTTGAVAHKMGRRWIMVELGEHCYTHIIPRLQKVIDGEDQGGISKAVNWQGGGGFRYYKLAPSLIINDRWGNSVVNPEYNAAHLAEALCKIEGFTYAPSEVHWWQHGNSSERDFIYVTTQNLSSEQLQALSDEVGSDQSLLVCCAAFHGVTAAKAAERWPNLTLKKIPKMVLARCEWGHDDYSLNVANLPMAQIEQSEPVAASTLKTSKNKKPAVSNQHQGGLFGDEEA
;
A
#
# COMPACT_ATOMS: atom_id res chain seq x y z
N MET A 1 -8.67 34.10 8.15
CA MET A 1 -9.12 33.10 9.14
C MET A 1 -8.05 32.03 9.24
N ASN A 2 -7.38 31.90 10.38
CA ASN A 2 -6.47 30.78 10.62
C ASN A 2 -7.31 29.50 10.54
N LYS A 3 -7.02 28.64 9.56
CA LYS A 3 -7.65 27.31 9.47
C LYS A 3 -7.16 26.51 10.68
N GLN A 4 -8.03 26.24 11.62
CA GLN A 4 -7.73 25.32 12.72
C GLN A 4 -7.36 23.95 12.11
N LYS A 5 -6.19 23.44 12.47
CA LYS A 5 -5.68 22.14 12.04
C LYS A 5 -5.90 21.14 13.18
N LEU A 6 -6.53 20.01 12.89
CA LEU A 6 -6.56 18.89 13.81
C LEU A 6 -5.19 18.21 13.75
N GLU A 7 -4.60 17.94 14.90
CA GLU A 7 -3.32 17.28 15.03
C GLU A 7 -3.41 16.14 16.05
N LEU A 8 -2.91 14.96 15.70
CA LEU A 8 -2.75 13.84 16.59
C LEU A 8 -1.40 13.99 17.32
N THR A 9 -1.40 13.95 18.64
CA THR A 9 -0.19 14.05 19.45
C THR A 9 0.02 12.79 20.27
N TRP A 10 1.25 12.31 20.35
CA TRP A 10 1.66 11.17 21.18
C TRP A 10 3.05 11.40 21.77
N ILE A 11 3.42 10.61 22.78
CA ILE A 11 4.73 10.69 23.43
C ILE A 11 5.81 10.28 22.43
N GLY A 12 6.79 11.16 22.19
CA GLY A 12 7.88 10.91 21.26
C GLY A 12 7.60 11.32 19.82
N LYS A 13 6.45 11.96 19.49
CA LYS A 13 6.15 12.42 18.12
C LYS A 13 7.28 13.26 17.51
N GLU A 14 7.93 14.11 18.30
CA GLU A 14 9.03 14.96 17.84
C GLU A 14 10.37 14.22 17.72
N LYS A 15 10.47 13.02 18.30
CA LYS A 15 11.69 12.20 18.21
C LYS A 15 11.62 11.42 16.90
N ARG A 16 12.47 11.80 15.95
CA ARG A 16 12.60 11.09 14.67
C ARG A 16 13.96 10.43 14.58
N PRO A 17 14.03 9.22 14.04
CA PRO A 17 15.29 8.57 13.79
C PRO A 17 16.12 9.36 12.78
N LYS A 18 17.43 9.30 12.90
CA LYS A 18 18.33 9.79 11.86
C LYS A 18 18.17 8.93 10.62
N LEU A 19 17.65 9.51 9.57
CA LEU A 19 17.44 8.81 8.30
C LEU A 19 18.65 9.04 7.38
N GLU A 20 19.58 8.11 7.40
CA GLU A 20 20.76 8.11 6.53
C GLU A 20 20.38 7.66 5.12
N PRO A 21 20.85 8.36 4.07
CA PRO A 21 20.68 7.86 2.70
C PRO A 21 21.50 6.58 2.51
N ARG A 22 20.80 5.49 2.20
CA ARG A 22 21.39 4.18 1.90
C ARG A 22 21.33 3.91 0.41
N ILE A 23 22.16 3.03 -0.07
CA ILE A 23 22.09 2.52 -1.43
C ILE A 23 21.50 1.10 -1.46
N LEU A 24 20.92 0.76 -2.60
CA LEU A 24 20.48 -0.59 -2.90
C LEU A 24 21.58 -1.28 -3.74
N VAL A 25 22.08 -2.39 -3.23
CA VAL A 25 23.09 -3.22 -3.91
C VAL A 25 22.38 -4.43 -4.52
N GLU A 26 22.51 -4.60 -5.83
CA GLU A 26 21.93 -5.75 -6.52
C GLU A 26 22.72 -7.03 -6.19
N ASP A 27 21.97 -8.09 -5.90
CA ASP A 27 22.49 -9.45 -5.79
C ASP A 27 21.97 -10.24 -7.00
N THR A 28 22.80 -10.37 -8.01
CA THR A 28 22.43 -10.99 -9.28
C THR A 28 22.18 -12.49 -9.17
N GLU A 29 22.72 -13.15 -8.14
CA GLU A 29 22.49 -14.59 -7.90
C GLU A 29 21.06 -14.87 -7.42
N LYS A 30 20.45 -13.87 -6.76
CA LYS A 30 19.06 -13.96 -6.28
C LYS A 30 18.05 -13.29 -7.20
N SER A 31 18.52 -12.53 -8.19
CA SER A 31 17.67 -12.00 -9.24
C SER A 31 17.18 -13.15 -10.12
N TYR A 32 15.94 -13.07 -10.60
CA TYR A 32 15.34 -14.16 -11.39
C TYR A 32 14.60 -13.64 -12.60
N HIS A 33 14.85 -14.26 -13.74
CA HIS A 33 14.26 -13.90 -15.03
C HIS A 33 13.80 -15.13 -15.78
N ALA A 34 12.69 -15.02 -16.48
CA ALA A 34 12.24 -16.05 -17.40
C ALA A 34 13.30 -16.31 -18.50
N LYS A 35 13.49 -17.57 -18.85
CA LYS A 35 14.46 -17.99 -19.88
C LYS A 35 14.19 -17.37 -21.26
N ARG A 36 12.95 -16.98 -21.52
CA ARG A 36 12.51 -16.33 -22.75
C ARG A 36 11.39 -15.34 -22.45
N ARG A 37 11.27 -14.32 -23.27
CA ARG A 37 10.11 -13.42 -23.25
C ARG A 37 8.88 -14.19 -23.72
N VAL A 38 7.79 -14.11 -22.95
CA VAL A 38 6.49 -14.74 -23.25
C VAL A 38 5.60 -13.76 -24.00
N THR A 39 5.59 -12.49 -23.57
CA THR A 39 4.83 -11.40 -24.19
C THR A 39 5.71 -10.17 -24.44
N SER A 40 5.24 -9.26 -25.30
CA SER A 40 5.91 -7.96 -25.48
C SER A 40 5.83 -7.07 -24.24
N ALA A 41 4.91 -7.36 -23.33
CA ALA A 41 4.66 -6.61 -22.10
C ALA A 41 5.41 -7.16 -20.88
N ASP A 42 6.30 -8.14 -21.05
CA ASP A 42 7.08 -8.68 -19.94
C ASP A 42 8.07 -7.64 -19.40
N PHE A 43 8.00 -7.39 -18.09
CA PHE A 43 8.92 -6.53 -17.36
C PHE A 43 9.98 -7.38 -16.64
N PHE A 44 11.25 -6.94 -16.69
CA PHE A 44 12.40 -7.63 -16.09
C PHE A 44 13.09 -6.78 -15.01
N ASP A 45 12.64 -5.55 -14.81
CA ASP A 45 13.21 -4.57 -13.88
C ASP A 45 12.36 -4.36 -12.61
N ASN A 46 11.44 -5.28 -12.33
CA ASN A 46 10.76 -5.32 -11.05
C ASN A 46 11.78 -5.50 -9.92
N ARG A 47 11.49 -5.01 -8.72
CA ARG A 47 12.47 -5.00 -7.63
C ARG A 47 11.93 -5.68 -6.37
N LEU A 48 12.71 -6.64 -5.86
CA LEU A 48 12.54 -7.19 -4.52
C LEU A 48 13.72 -6.69 -3.67
N ILE A 49 13.43 -6.00 -2.58
CA ILE A 49 14.42 -5.37 -1.73
C ILE A 49 14.36 -6.00 -0.34
N PHE A 50 15.49 -6.58 0.11
CA PHE A 50 15.64 -7.09 1.46
C PHE A 50 16.23 -6.02 2.37
N GLY A 51 15.53 -5.69 3.46
CA GLY A 51 15.99 -4.73 4.46
C GLY A 51 14.86 -3.90 5.08
N ASP A 52 15.24 -3.01 5.97
CA ASP A 52 14.32 -2.07 6.61
C ASP A 52 13.61 -1.19 5.59
N ASN A 53 12.29 -1.16 5.67
CA ASN A 53 11.48 -0.46 4.67
C ASN A 53 11.57 1.07 4.76
N LEU A 54 11.86 1.67 5.93
CA LEU A 54 12.06 3.12 6.01
C LEU A 54 13.31 3.54 5.22
N LEU A 55 14.41 2.81 5.41
CA LEU A 55 15.66 3.04 4.71
C LEU A 55 15.57 2.70 3.23
N ALA A 56 14.87 1.61 2.89
CA ALA A 56 14.63 1.23 1.50
C ALA A 56 13.75 2.25 0.76
N LEU A 57 12.66 2.72 1.37
CA LEU A 57 11.82 3.78 0.84
C LEU A 57 12.62 5.07 0.61
N LYS A 58 13.53 5.42 1.55
CA LYS A 58 14.42 6.57 1.38
C LYS A 58 15.39 6.38 0.22
N ALA A 59 15.95 5.19 0.06
CA ALA A 59 16.84 4.88 -1.07
C ALA A 59 16.11 4.97 -2.43
N LEU A 60 14.82 4.64 -2.47
CA LEU A 60 13.99 4.71 -3.68
C LEU A 60 13.63 6.14 -4.10
N GLU A 61 13.71 7.13 -3.21
CA GLU A 61 13.29 8.50 -3.53
C GLU A 61 14.07 9.10 -4.70
N ALA A 62 15.37 8.84 -4.80
CA ALA A 62 16.21 9.39 -5.86
C ALA A 62 15.71 9.02 -7.27
N GLU A 63 15.15 7.82 -7.42
CA GLU A 63 14.73 7.29 -8.72
C GLU A 63 13.20 7.32 -8.91
N PHE A 64 12.43 7.13 -7.85
CA PHE A 64 10.99 6.87 -7.93
C PHE A 64 10.10 7.97 -7.33
N SER A 65 10.63 9.11 -6.90
CA SER A 65 9.80 10.25 -6.46
C SER A 65 8.79 10.65 -7.53
N GLY A 66 7.51 10.69 -7.15
CA GLY A 66 6.41 11.05 -8.05
C GLY A 66 6.10 10.04 -9.14
N ARG A 67 6.56 8.77 -9.04
CA ARG A 67 6.38 7.76 -10.10
C ARG A 67 5.48 6.58 -9.71
N VAL A 68 5.23 6.36 -8.43
CA VAL A 68 4.44 5.22 -7.96
C VAL A 68 2.96 5.50 -8.16
N LYS A 69 2.26 4.64 -8.89
CA LYS A 69 0.83 4.78 -9.18
C LYS A 69 -0.05 4.23 -8.06
N CYS A 70 0.32 3.11 -7.48
CA CYS A 70 -0.41 2.48 -6.39
C CYS A 70 0.56 2.00 -5.32
N VAL A 71 0.27 2.35 -4.08
CA VAL A 71 0.89 1.74 -2.90
C VAL A 71 -0.18 0.89 -2.22
N PHE A 72 0.10 -0.41 -2.06
CA PHE A 72 -0.69 -1.30 -1.23
C PHE A 72 0.22 -1.79 -0.11
N ILE A 73 -0.19 -1.62 1.14
CA ILE A 73 0.56 -2.07 2.31
C ILE A 73 -0.33 -2.75 3.34
N ASP A 74 0.26 -3.75 3.99
CA ASP A 74 -0.33 -4.52 5.08
C ASP A 74 0.61 -4.44 6.29
N PRO A 75 0.63 -3.30 7.03
CA PRO A 75 1.53 -3.12 8.16
C PRO A 75 1.13 -4.02 9.34
N PRO A 76 2.00 -4.24 10.35
CA PRO A 76 1.63 -4.92 11.58
C PRO A 76 0.40 -4.27 12.23
N TYR A 77 -0.57 -5.09 12.66
CA TYR A 77 -1.85 -4.60 13.20
C TYR A 77 -1.80 -4.23 14.68
N ASN A 78 -0.65 -4.43 15.33
CA ASN A 78 -0.42 -4.12 16.74
C ASN A 78 -1.41 -4.85 17.69
N THR A 79 -1.67 -6.12 17.40
CA THR A 79 -2.68 -6.93 18.12
C THR A 79 -2.22 -7.49 19.46
N GLY A 80 -0.94 -7.27 19.84
CA GLY A 80 -0.34 -7.83 21.06
C GLY A 80 -0.03 -9.33 20.97
N SER A 81 -0.28 -9.98 19.83
CA SER A 81 0.11 -11.37 19.57
C SER A 81 1.45 -11.39 18.81
N ALA A 82 2.49 -11.93 19.45
CA ALA A 82 3.78 -12.12 18.80
C ALA A 82 3.64 -13.13 17.65
N PHE A 83 3.73 -12.65 16.41
CA PHE A 83 3.93 -13.53 15.25
C PHE A 83 5.43 -13.80 15.07
N THR A 84 5.77 -14.98 14.59
CA THR A 84 7.17 -15.44 14.44
C THR A 84 8.02 -14.53 13.55
N HIS A 85 7.40 -13.69 12.72
CA HIS A 85 8.07 -12.85 11.74
C HIS A 85 7.92 -11.33 11.98
N TYR A 86 6.94 -10.90 12.81
CA TYR A 86 6.70 -9.51 13.16
C TYR A 86 6.39 -9.36 14.64
N ASP A 87 6.96 -8.35 15.26
CA ASP A 87 6.58 -7.94 16.60
C ASP A 87 5.32 -7.06 16.54
N ASP A 88 4.17 -7.71 16.72
CA ASP A 88 2.86 -7.06 16.64
C ASP A 88 2.43 -6.46 18.00
N GLY A 89 3.32 -6.51 19.01
CA GLY A 89 3.07 -5.97 20.35
C GLY A 89 3.78 -4.64 20.63
N LEU A 90 3.96 -3.80 19.61
CA LEU A 90 4.57 -2.48 19.78
C LEU A 90 3.70 -1.58 20.64
N GLU A 91 4.35 -0.77 21.48
CA GLU A 91 3.65 0.30 22.16
C GLU A 91 3.05 1.26 21.12
N HIS A 92 1.81 1.66 21.34
CA HIS A 92 0.99 2.43 20.40
C HIS A 92 1.68 3.70 19.85
N SER A 93 2.37 4.44 20.71
CA SER A 93 3.07 5.66 20.30
C SER A 93 4.27 5.38 19.41
N ILE A 94 4.97 4.25 19.63
CA ILE A 94 6.07 3.79 18.78
C ILE A 94 5.53 3.38 17.41
N TRP A 95 4.42 2.63 17.37
CA TRP A 95 3.75 2.22 16.14
C TRP A 95 3.32 3.43 15.28
N LEU A 96 2.73 4.45 15.91
CA LEU A 96 2.37 5.68 15.22
C LEU A 96 3.57 6.42 14.64
N GLY A 97 4.67 6.50 15.39
CA GLY A 97 5.93 7.07 14.90
C GLY A 97 6.49 6.31 13.70
N LEU A 98 6.50 4.98 13.79
CA LEU A 98 6.93 4.07 12.72
C LEU A 98 6.11 4.29 11.43
N MET A 99 4.80 4.34 11.54
CA MET A 99 3.92 4.53 10.40
C MET A 99 4.03 5.93 9.79
N ARG A 100 4.09 6.99 10.63
CA ARG A 100 4.24 8.37 10.15
C ARG A 100 5.43 8.52 9.21
N ASP A 101 6.61 8.06 9.64
CA ASP A 101 7.85 8.26 8.90
C ASP A 101 7.81 7.58 7.53
N ARG A 102 7.21 6.40 7.46
CA ARG A 102 7.02 5.66 6.20
C ARG A 102 5.98 6.31 5.29
N LEU A 103 4.85 6.73 5.85
CA LEU A 103 3.77 7.37 5.10
C LEU A 103 4.20 8.70 4.47
N GLU A 104 5.06 9.47 5.12
CA GLU A 104 5.62 10.69 4.56
C GLU A 104 6.47 10.41 3.31
N ILE A 105 7.31 9.37 3.35
CA ILE A 105 8.12 8.99 2.18
C ILE A 105 7.22 8.40 1.09
N ILE A 106 6.29 7.52 1.43
CA ILE A 106 5.30 6.97 0.50
C ILE A 106 4.57 8.09 -0.25
N ARG A 107 4.15 9.14 0.45
CA ARG A 107 3.52 10.29 -0.20
C ARG A 107 4.44 10.98 -1.22
N ARG A 108 5.75 11.07 -0.95
CA ARG A 108 6.72 11.64 -1.90
C ARG A 108 6.92 10.75 -3.13
N LEU A 109 6.91 9.43 -2.94
CA LEU A 109 7.05 8.45 -4.02
C LEU A 109 5.81 8.40 -4.93
N LEU A 110 4.60 8.61 -4.40
CA LEU A 110 3.36 8.59 -5.18
C LEU A 110 3.36 9.65 -6.29
N SER A 111 2.89 9.25 -7.47
CA SER A 111 2.54 10.17 -8.56
C SER A 111 1.38 11.07 -8.17
N GLU A 112 1.19 12.20 -8.85
CA GLU A 112 0.11 13.15 -8.52
C GLU A 112 -1.30 12.53 -8.66
N ASP A 113 -1.43 11.52 -9.50
CA ASP A 113 -2.64 10.72 -9.68
C ASP A 113 -2.58 9.35 -8.99
N GLY A 114 -1.61 9.17 -8.10
CA GLY A 114 -1.39 7.94 -7.36
C GLY A 114 -2.29 7.78 -6.13
N SER A 115 -2.39 6.54 -5.64
CA SER A 115 -3.21 6.18 -4.49
C SER A 115 -2.50 5.24 -3.52
N LEU A 116 -2.87 5.35 -2.25
CA LEU A 116 -2.42 4.52 -1.13
C LEU A 116 -3.60 3.71 -0.60
N TRP A 117 -3.38 2.42 -0.39
CA TRP A 117 -4.33 1.44 0.13
C TRP A 117 -3.68 0.73 1.31
N ILE A 118 -4.27 0.81 2.49
CA ILE A 118 -3.72 0.25 3.73
C ILE A 118 -4.74 -0.68 4.36
N THR A 119 -4.38 -1.96 4.53
CA THR A 119 -5.18 -2.89 5.33
C THR A 119 -4.85 -2.72 6.81
N ILE A 120 -5.85 -2.74 7.66
CA ILE A 120 -5.72 -2.57 9.11
C ILE A 120 -7.00 -3.05 9.82
N ASP A 121 -6.91 -3.46 11.07
CA ASP A 121 -8.06 -3.78 11.90
C ASP A 121 -8.40 -2.66 12.91
N ASP A 122 -9.37 -2.94 13.80
CA ASP A 122 -9.86 -1.97 14.79
C ASP A 122 -8.80 -1.51 15.80
N ASN A 123 -7.70 -2.27 16.01
CA ASN A 123 -6.68 -1.89 16.99
C ASN A 123 -6.06 -0.53 16.64
N GLU A 124 -5.71 -0.31 15.37
CA GLU A 124 -5.02 0.90 14.94
C GLU A 124 -5.75 1.72 13.86
N ALA A 125 -6.85 1.22 13.28
CA ALA A 125 -7.52 1.85 12.14
C ALA A 125 -7.87 3.31 12.36
N HIS A 126 -8.39 3.64 13.53
CA HIS A 126 -8.90 4.98 13.81
C HIS A 126 -7.78 6.01 13.97
N TYR A 127 -6.69 5.62 14.64
CA TYR A 127 -5.51 6.46 14.80
C TYR A 127 -4.74 6.60 13.49
N LEU A 128 -4.58 5.49 12.75
CA LEU A 128 -3.98 5.49 11.42
C LEU A 128 -4.73 6.41 10.46
N LYS A 129 -6.07 6.42 10.53
CA LYS A 129 -6.90 7.33 9.73
C LYS A 129 -6.57 8.79 10.01
N VAL A 130 -6.43 9.18 11.29
CA VAL A 130 -6.08 10.55 11.67
C VAL A 130 -4.65 10.89 11.25
N LEU A 131 -3.71 9.97 11.43
CA LEU A 131 -2.33 10.11 10.98
C LEU A 131 -2.24 10.32 9.45
N CYS A 132 -2.99 9.53 8.69
CA CYS A 132 -3.08 9.71 7.23
C CYS A 132 -3.72 11.05 6.84
N ASP A 133 -4.68 11.55 7.62
CA ASP A 133 -5.24 12.90 7.41
C ASP A 133 -4.18 14.00 7.62
N GLU A 134 -3.25 13.82 8.58
CA GLU A 134 -2.13 14.75 8.76
C GLU A 134 -1.14 14.68 7.59
N VAL A 135 -0.72 13.48 7.21
CA VAL A 135 0.30 13.25 6.19
C VAL A 135 -0.21 13.58 4.78
N PHE A 136 -1.34 13.04 4.38
CA PHE A 136 -1.88 13.18 3.02
C PHE A 136 -2.80 14.40 2.86
N GLY A 137 -3.36 14.88 3.96
CA GLY A 137 -4.42 15.88 3.97
C GLY A 137 -5.82 15.24 3.88
N ARG A 138 -6.73 15.63 4.78
CA ARG A 138 -8.10 15.10 4.86
C ARG A 138 -8.88 15.19 3.54
N ALA A 139 -8.63 16.20 2.73
CA ALA A 139 -9.26 16.37 1.42
C ALA A 139 -8.90 15.25 0.41
N ASN A 140 -7.80 14.55 0.63
CA ASN A 140 -7.30 13.46 -0.20
C ASN A 140 -7.76 12.07 0.27
N PHE A 141 -8.53 11.99 1.34
CA PHE A 141 -9.22 10.78 1.76
C PHE A 141 -10.29 10.41 0.75
N ILE A 142 -10.32 9.15 0.31
CA ILE A 142 -11.33 8.64 -0.62
C ILE A 142 -12.41 7.89 0.12
N SER A 143 -12.04 6.79 0.81
CA SER A 143 -12.99 5.95 1.53
C SER A 143 -12.28 5.02 2.52
N THR A 144 -13.07 4.48 3.45
CA THR A 144 -12.74 3.27 4.21
C THR A 144 -13.61 2.16 3.67
N LEU A 145 -12.99 1.04 3.29
CA LEU A 145 -13.68 -0.16 2.84
C LEU A 145 -13.69 -1.17 3.98
N ALA A 146 -14.77 -1.91 4.14
CA ALA A 146 -14.85 -3.05 5.04
C ALA A 146 -14.67 -4.33 4.22
N TRP A 147 -13.59 -5.08 4.46
CA TRP A 147 -13.30 -6.34 3.80
C TRP A 147 -13.58 -7.50 4.74
N GLN A 148 -14.51 -8.38 4.35
CA GLN A 148 -14.85 -9.57 5.10
C GLN A 148 -13.76 -10.63 4.97
N LYS A 149 -12.83 -10.64 5.93
CA LYS A 149 -11.67 -11.55 5.96
C LYS A 149 -12.01 -12.98 6.39
N LYS A 150 -13.16 -13.17 7.09
CA LYS A 150 -13.64 -14.47 7.60
C LYS A 150 -15.14 -14.58 7.38
N TYR A 151 -15.59 -15.77 7.00
CA TYR A 151 -17.03 -16.06 6.85
C TYR A 151 -17.62 -16.83 8.04
N ALA A 152 -16.78 -17.60 8.76
CA ALA A 152 -17.22 -18.39 9.91
C ALA A 152 -17.28 -17.52 11.18
N VAL A 153 -18.35 -17.69 11.93
CA VAL A 153 -18.49 -17.08 13.24
C VAL A 153 -17.67 -17.89 14.26
N LYS A 154 -16.87 -17.19 15.07
CA LYS A 154 -16.09 -17.77 16.15
C LYS A 154 -17.01 -17.92 17.39
N SER A 155 -17.37 -19.16 17.74
CA SER A 155 -18.36 -19.47 18.79
C SER A 155 -17.88 -19.19 20.22
N ASP A 156 -16.57 -19.06 20.41
CA ASP A 156 -15.91 -18.79 21.70
C ASP A 156 -15.54 -17.32 21.88
N SER A 157 -16.05 -16.44 21.03
CA SER A 157 -15.85 -15.00 21.18
C SER A 157 -16.63 -14.46 22.37
N GLU A 158 -15.95 -13.74 23.26
CA GLU A 158 -16.57 -13.16 24.46
C GLU A 158 -17.62 -12.08 24.11
N PHE A 159 -17.34 -11.24 23.10
CA PHE A 159 -18.24 -10.17 22.64
C PHE A 159 -18.67 -10.41 21.19
N PHE A 160 -17.86 -10.02 20.24
CA PHE A 160 -18.16 -10.13 18.82
C PHE A 160 -17.14 -11.02 18.11
N SER A 161 -17.61 -11.82 17.16
CA SER A 161 -16.72 -12.54 16.26
C SER A 161 -16.23 -11.60 15.17
N GLU A 162 -14.97 -11.19 15.27
CA GLU A 162 -14.35 -10.33 14.28
C GLU A 162 -14.28 -11.03 12.91
N SER A 163 -14.91 -10.42 11.92
CA SER A 163 -15.05 -11.00 10.59
C SER A 163 -14.46 -10.14 9.47
N HIS A 164 -14.04 -8.91 9.77
CA HIS A 164 -13.57 -7.96 8.75
C HIS A 164 -12.30 -7.22 9.17
N ASP A 165 -11.60 -6.68 8.19
CA ASP A 165 -10.60 -5.63 8.31
C ASP A 165 -11.05 -4.41 7.54
N PHE A 166 -10.43 -3.27 7.81
CA PHE A 166 -10.59 -2.06 7.03
C PHE A 166 -9.51 -1.95 5.95
N ILE A 167 -9.87 -1.25 4.85
CA ILE A 167 -8.91 -0.78 3.88
C ILE A 167 -9.07 0.73 3.77
N LEU A 168 -8.08 1.46 4.25
CA LEU A 168 -8.04 2.93 4.14
C LEU A 168 -7.52 3.32 2.76
N VAL A 169 -8.24 4.21 2.06
CA VAL A 169 -7.88 4.65 0.71
C VAL A 169 -7.63 6.15 0.69
N TYR A 170 -6.42 6.53 0.32
CA TYR A 170 -5.97 7.90 0.11
C TYR A 170 -5.42 8.12 -1.28
N THR A 171 -5.37 9.35 -1.71
CA THR A 171 -4.65 9.76 -2.94
C THR A 171 -3.64 10.85 -2.62
N LYS A 172 -2.65 11.04 -3.48
CA LYS A 172 -1.74 12.17 -3.35
C LYS A 172 -2.46 13.49 -3.64
N ALA A 173 -3.24 13.54 -4.71
CA ALA A 173 -4.05 14.69 -5.08
C ALA A 173 -5.41 14.22 -5.65
N ARG A 174 -6.49 14.41 -4.87
CA ARG A 174 -7.84 13.92 -5.23
C ARG A 174 -8.35 14.43 -6.57
N GLY A 175 -7.99 15.65 -6.95
CA GLY A 175 -8.40 16.23 -8.22
C GLY A 175 -7.86 15.49 -9.44
N ASN A 176 -6.68 14.89 -9.31
CA ASN A 176 -5.98 14.18 -10.37
C ASN A 176 -6.30 12.69 -10.41
N PHE A 177 -6.65 12.10 -9.28
CA PHE A 177 -6.94 10.66 -9.17
C PHE A 177 -8.24 10.31 -9.91
N ARG A 178 -8.18 9.23 -10.67
CA ARG A 178 -9.35 8.59 -11.32
C ARG A 178 -9.34 7.12 -10.98
N ILE A 179 -10.37 6.70 -10.25
CA ILE A 179 -10.57 5.29 -9.93
C ILE A 179 -11.19 4.58 -11.13
N ASN A 180 -10.66 3.41 -11.47
CA ASN A 180 -11.25 2.54 -12.47
C ASN A 180 -12.56 1.91 -11.94
N ARG A 181 -13.24 1.17 -12.79
CA ARG A 181 -14.47 0.48 -12.45
C ARG A 181 -14.31 -1.01 -12.71
N PHE A 182 -15.08 -1.82 -12.01
CA PHE A 182 -15.17 -3.24 -12.33
C PHE A 182 -16.00 -3.47 -13.60
N GLY A 183 -15.62 -4.49 -14.38
CA GLY A 183 -16.49 -5.00 -15.43
C GLY A 183 -17.79 -5.54 -14.83
N ARG A 184 -18.84 -5.56 -15.63
CA ARG A 184 -20.11 -6.19 -15.25
C ARG A 184 -19.90 -7.71 -15.13
N THR A 185 -20.61 -8.32 -14.19
CA THR A 185 -20.62 -9.78 -14.04
C THR A 185 -21.76 -10.40 -14.85
N GLU A 186 -21.61 -11.67 -15.25
CA GLU A 186 -22.68 -12.43 -15.91
C GLU A 186 -23.98 -12.44 -15.09
N ALA A 187 -23.87 -12.53 -13.75
CA ALA A 187 -25.02 -12.46 -12.85
C ALA A 187 -25.75 -11.10 -12.88
N GLN A 188 -25.03 -10.00 -13.16
CA GLN A 188 -25.63 -8.69 -13.35
C GLN A 188 -26.31 -8.61 -14.71
N ASP A 189 -25.75 -9.19 -15.74
CA ASP A 189 -26.30 -9.20 -17.09
C ASP A 189 -27.49 -10.17 -17.23
N ALA A 190 -27.48 -11.29 -16.51
CA ALA A 190 -28.61 -12.23 -16.43
C ALA A 190 -29.91 -11.62 -15.88
N ARG A 191 -29.84 -10.44 -15.24
CA ARG A 191 -31.04 -9.68 -14.82
C ARG A 191 -31.78 -9.00 -15.98
N TYR A 192 -31.12 -8.87 -17.14
CA TYR A 192 -31.68 -8.30 -18.33
C TYR A 192 -32.32 -9.43 -19.14
N LYS A 193 -33.61 -9.28 -19.44
CA LYS A 193 -34.40 -10.26 -20.19
C LYS A 193 -35.17 -9.53 -21.32
N ASN A 194 -35.68 -10.27 -22.26
CA ASN A 194 -36.48 -9.71 -23.33
C ASN A 194 -37.85 -10.42 -23.40
N PRO A 195 -38.77 -10.18 -22.43
CA PRO A 195 -40.02 -10.89 -22.34
C PRO A 195 -41.05 -10.46 -23.39
N ASP A 196 -40.84 -9.37 -24.11
CA ASP A 196 -41.71 -8.81 -25.11
C ASP A 196 -41.09 -8.74 -26.51
N ASP A 197 -40.01 -9.48 -26.73
CA ASP A 197 -39.29 -9.55 -28.01
C ASP A 197 -38.95 -8.16 -28.59
N ASP A 198 -38.57 -7.22 -27.71
CA ASP A 198 -38.19 -5.88 -28.13
C ASP A 198 -36.93 -5.95 -29.03
N PRO A 199 -36.96 -5.35 -30.24
CA PRO A 199 -35.88 -5.45 -31.22
C PRO A 199 -34.55 -4.85 -30.71
N ARG A 200 -34.55 -4.03 -29.67
CA ARG A 200 -33.38 -3.46 -29.02
C ARG A 200 -32.66 -4.44 -28.09
N GLY A 201 -33.26 -5.62 -27.85
CA GLY A 201 -32.66 -6.69 -27.07
C GLY A 201 -33.05 -6.70 -25.59
N ALA A 202 -32.22 -7.32 -24.76
CA ALA A 202 -32.51 -7.53 -23.34
C ALA A 202 -32.56 -6.23 -22.54
N TRP A 203 -33.50 -6.14 -21.62
CA TRP A 203 -33.74 -4.99 -20.76
C TRP A 203 -34.11 -5.40 -19.33
N THR A 204 -33.98 -4.46 -18.38
CA THR A 204 -34.48 -4.58 -17.01
C THR A 204 -35.45 -3.46 -16.69
N SER A 205 -36.38 -3.70 -15.77
CA SER A 205 -37.39 -2.71 -15.40
C SER A 205 -36.89 -1.78 -14.29
N GLY A 206 -37.00 -0.49 -14.52
CA GLY A 206 -36.72 0.56 -13.53
C GLY A 206 -37.98 1.26 -13.00
N PRO A 207 -37.93 1.90 -11.82
CA PRO A 207 -39.04 2.68 -11.30
C PRO A 207 -39.30 3.91 -12.17
N LEU A 208 -40.59 4.15 -12.48
CA LEU A 208 -41.03 5.31 -13.23
C LEU A 208 -41.43 6.49 -12.35
N GLN A 209 -41.48 6.27 -11.04
CA GLN A 209 -41.94 7.21 -10.02
C GLN A 209 -40.76 7.84 -9.25
N ARG A 210 -41.00 9.04 -8.71
CA ARG A 210 -40.20 9.71 -7.70
C ARG A 210 -40.92 9.69 -6.35
N ASN A 211 -40.21 9.65 -5.25
CA ASN A 211 -40.77 9.70 -3.90
C ASN A 211 -41.11 11.15 -3.45
N GLU A 212 -41.32 12.05 -4.38
CA GLU A 212 -41.62 13.46 -4.17
C GLU A 212 -42.74 13.87 -5.13
N ALA A 213 -43.75 14.52 -4.59
CA ALA A 213 -44.85 15.06 -5.41
C ALA A 213 -44.40 16.33 -6.13
N ARG A 214 -44.59 16.41 -7.44
CA ARG A 214 -44.37 17.59 -8.28
C ARG A 214 -45.57 17.75 -9.19
N ASP A 215 -46.32 18.84 -9.04
CA ASP A 215 -47.62 19.05 -9.71
C ASP A 215 -47.56 18.85 -11.22
N TYR A 216 -46.51 19.30 -11.89
CA TYR A 216 -46.35 19.15 -13.34
C TYR A 216 -46.14 17.69 -13.79
N ALA A 217 -45.86 16.78 -12.86
CA ALA A 217 -45.57 15.37 -13.14
C ALA A 217 -46.63 14.42 -12.50
N ILE A 218 -47.81 14.95 -12.13
CA ILE A 218 -48.97 14.22 -11.62
C ILE A 218 -50.06 14.24 -12.68
N PHE A 219 -50.12 13.20 -13.51
CA PHE A 219 -51.06 13.05 -14.59
C PHE A 219 -51.28 11.55 -14.87
N PRO A 220 -52.43 11.15 -15.48
CA PRO A 220 -52.65 9.77 -15.88
C PRO A 220 -51.82 9.42 -17.12
N ILE A 221 -51.39 8.16 -17.18
CA ILE A 221 -50.83 7.53 -18.37
C ILE A 221 -51.67 6.31 -18.72
N GLN A 222 -51.93 6.09 -20.00
CA GLN A 222 -52.74 4.97 -20.46
C GLN A 222 -51.88 3.84 -21.02
N SER A 223 -52.25 2.60 -20.68
CA SER A 223 -51.65 1.42 -21.29
C SER A 223 -52.08 1.32 -22.76
N PRO A 224 -51.15 1.28 -23.73
CA PRO A 224 -51.50 1.13 -25.15
C PRO A 224 -52.27 -0.17 -25.45
N LYS A 225 -52.06 -1.22 -24.64
CA LYS A 225 -52.68 -2.53 -24.85
C LYS A 225 -54.09 -2.63 -24.32
N THR A 226 -54.43 -1.96 -23.21
CA THR A 226 -55.70 -2.15 -22.51
C THR A 226 -56.48 -0.87 -22.31
N GLY A 227 -55.91 0.30 -22.58
CA GLY A 227 -56.53 1.60 -22.30
C GLY A 227 -56.63 1.96 -20.82
N LYS A 228 -56.15 1.09 -19.91
CA LYS A 228 -56.19 1.32 -18.48
C LYS A 228 -55.36 2.53 -18.11
N GLU A 229 -55.94 3.41 -17.29
CA GLU A 229 -55.24 4.57 -16.71
C GLU A 229 -54.45 4.18 -15.48
N HIS A 230 -53.25 4.75 -15.38
CA HIS A 230 -52.36 4.61 -14.23
C HIS A 230 -51.95 5.99 -13.74
N TRP A 231 -52.18 6.25 -12.47
CA TRP A 231 -51.76 7.47 -11.76
C TRP A 231 -50.54 7.18 -10.89
N PRO A 232 -49.65 8.17 -10.64
CA PRO A 232 -48.62 7.99 -9.63
C PRO A 232 -49.27 7.84 -8.24
N PRO A 233 -48.76 7.00 -7.33
CA PRO A 233 -49.27 6.87 -5.98
C PRO A 233 -49.32 8.22 -5.26
N LYS A 234 -50.24 8.38 -4.30
CA LYS A 234 -50.40 9.59 -3.51
C LYS A 234 -49.08 9.99 -2.84
N GLY A 235 -48.67 11.25 -2.97
CA GLY A 235 -47.38 11.76 -2.46
C GLY A 235 -46.17 11.53 -3.37
N THR A 236 -46.39 10.95 -4.57
CA THR A 236 -45.33 10.72 -5.56
C THR A 236 -45.67 11.42 -6.88
N SER A 237 -44.74 11.43 -7.81
CA SER A 237 -44.92 11.93 -9.17
C SER A 237 -44.14 11.08 -10.18
N TRP A 238 -44.46 11.21 -11.46
CA TRP A 238 -43.64 10.61 -12.52
C TRP A 238 -42.26 11.25 -12.61
N ARG A 239 -41.29 10.51 -13.13
CA ARG A 239 -39.89 11.01 -13.32
C ARG A 239 -39.77 11.95 -14.52
N PHE A 240 -40.75 11.91 -15.42
CA PHE A 240 -40.76 12.61 -16.71
C PHE A 240 -41.96 13.57 -16.80
N THR A 241 -41.84 14.57 -17.64
CA THR A 241 -42.96 15.45 -18.01
C THR A 241 -44.00 14.69 -18.85
N LYS A 242 -45.20 15.25 -19.03
CA LYS A 242 -46.28 14.62 -19.79
C LYS A 242 -45.86 14.38 -21.24
N GLU A 243 -45.20 15.34 -21.86
CA GLU A 243 -44.75 15.27 -23.26
C GLU A 243 -43.73 14.13 -23.40
N ARG A 244 -42.70 14.11 -22.55
CA ARG A 244 -41.67 13.06 -22.58
C ARG A 244 -42.25 11.67 -22.26
N MET A 245 -43.26 11.58 -21.44
CA MET A 245 -43.94 10.33 -21.13
C MET A 245 -44.67 9.76 -22.36
N VAL A 246 -45.32 10.63 -23.15
CA VAL A 246 -45.97 10.24 -24.40
C VAL A 246 -44.95 9.66 -25.38
N ASP A 247 -43.79 10.33 -25.54
CA ASP A 247 -42.69 9.83 -26.38
C ASP A 247 -42.21 8.45 -25.91
N LEU A 248 -41.94 8.29 -24.61
CA LEU A 248 -41.48 7.03 -24.03
C LEU A 248 -42.49 5.86 -24.22
N ILE A 249 -43.78 6.15 -24.18
CA ILE A 249 -44.82 5.16 -24.47
C ILE A 249 -44.82 4.81 -25.97
N ALA A 250 -44.75 5.80 -26.84
CA ALA A 250 -44.68 5.61 -28.30
C ALA A 250 -43.42 4.84 -28.73
N GLU A 251 -42.27 5.11 -28.04
CA GLU A 251 -41.02 4.39 -28.23
C GLU A 251 -41.02 2.97 -27.61
N ASN A 252 -42.15 2.48 -27.07
CA ASN A 252 -42.22 1.21 -26.31
C ASN A 252 -41.22 1.10 -25.16
N ARG A 253 -40.92 2.21 -24.50
CA ARG A 253 -39.99 2.24 -23.35
C ARG A 253 -40.68 2.08 -22.00
N ILE A 254 -42.00 2.12 -21.96
CA ILE A 254 -42.80 1.91 -20.75
C ILE A 254 -43.42 0.52 -20.80
N TRP A 255 -43.10 -0.29 -19.81
CA TRP A 255 -43.59 -1.65 -19.65
C TRP A 255 -44.78 -1.69 -18.69
N PHE A 256 -45.93 -2.15 -19.17
CA PHE A 256 -47.17 -2.31 -18.40
C PHE A 256 -47.45 -3.77 -18.00
N GLY A 257 -46.41 -4.64 -18.08
CA GLY A 257 -46.56 -6.10 -17.89
C GLY A 257 -47.10 -6.80 -19.17
N GLU A 258 -46.99 -8.11 -19.20
CA GLU A 258 -47.46 -8.92 -20.34
C GLU A 258 -48.93 -8.71 -20.64
N SER A 259 -49.77 -8.60 -19.59
CA SER A 259 -51.21 -8.32 -19.74
C SER A 259 -51.51 -6.86 -20.08
N GLY A 260 -50.57 -5.94 -19.94
CA GLY A 260 -50.79 -4.50 -20.09
C GLY A 260 -51.47 -3.82 -18.90
N ASN A 261 -51.67 -4.49 -17.78
CA ASN A 261 -52.41 -3.99 -16.61
C ASN A 261 -51.54 -3.68 -15.38
N ASN A 262 -50.28 -4.00 -15.44
CA ASN A 262 -49.35 -3.82 -14.30
C ASN A 262 -48.94 -2.35 -14.13
N VAL A 263 -48.44 -2.02 -12.95
CA VAL A 263 -47.84 -0.71 -12.66
C VAL A 263 -46.75 -0.40 -13.69
N PRO A 264 -46.80 0.75 -14.36
CA PRO A 264 -45.86 1.07 -15.42
C PRO A 264 -44.45 1.21 -14.91
N ARG A 265 -43.49 0.65 -15.65
CA ARG A 265 -42.05 0.66 -15.34
C ARG A 265 -41.25 1.04 -16.59
N LEU A 266 -40.10 1.72 -16.38
CA LEU A 266 -39.22 2.11 -17.46
C LEU A 266 -38.34 0.93 -17.88
N LYS A 267 -38.27 0.60 -19.16
CA LYS A 267 -37.32 -0.32 -19.74
C LYS A 267 -35.93 0.33 -19.78
N ARG A 268 -34.90 -0.37 -19.30
CA ARG A 268 -33.50 0.00 -19.42
C ARG A 268 -32.79 -1.12 -20.16
N PHE A 269 -32.31 -0.84 -21.35
CA PHE A 269 -31.70 -1.83 -22.22
C PHE A 269 -30.22 -2.10 -21.81
N LEU A 270 -29.79 -3.34 -21.98
CA LEU A 270 -28.44 -3.76 -21.63
C LEU A 270 -27.38 -2.96 -22.41
N HIS A 271 -27.57 -2.73 -23.69
CA HIS A 271 -26.65 -1.97 -24.55
C HIS A 271 -26.60 -0.46 -24.23
N GLU A 272 -27.53 0.07 -23.43
CA GLU A 272 -27.57 1.49 -23.03
C GLU A 272 -26.85 1.72 -21.67
N VAL A 273 -26.52 0.68 -20.95
CA VAL A 273 -25.82 0.82 -19.64
C VAL A 273 -24.32 0.69 -19.83
N ASN A 274 -23.58 1.33 -18.93
CA ASN A 274 -22.12 1.21 -18.95
C ASN A 274 -21.68 -0.24 -18.73
N ASP A 275 -20.67 -0.68 -19.46
CA ASP A 275 -20.04 -1.99 -19.30
C ASP A 275 -19.28 -2.16 -17.99
N SER A 276 -19.26 -1.11 -17.18
CA SER A 276 -18.54 -1.07 -15.91
C SER A 276 -19.40 -0.53 -14.78
N VAL A 277 -19.14 -1.03 -13.57
CA VAL A 277 -19.84 -0.66 -12.35
C VAL A 277 -18.87 -0.07 -11.32
N PRO A 278 -19.27 0.95 -10.53
CA PRO A 278 -18.44 1.43 -9.44
C PRO A 278 -18.30 0.35 -8.36
N ALA A 279 -17.13 0.32 -7.70
CA ALA A 279 -16.92 -0.50 -6.53
C ALA A 279 -17.77 -0.01 -5.35
N THR A 280 -18.24 -0.94 -4.52
CA THR A 280 -18.90 -0.65 -3.24
C THR A 280 -17.85 -0.54 -2.13
N THR A 281 -18.23 -0.03 -0.96
CA THR A 281 -17.35 0.02 0.22
C THR A 281 -17.44 -1.23 1.09
N TRP A 282 -18.37 -2.14 0.80
CA TRP A 282 -18.49 -3.46 1.41
C TRP A 282 -17.92 -4.51 0.46
N TRP A 283 -16.87 -5.19 0.91
CA TRP A 283 -16.14 -6.20 0.16
C TRP A 283 -16.32 -7.57 0.83
N ASP A 284 -17.27 -8.34 0.32
CA ASP A 284 -17.59 -9.67 0.85
C ASP A 284 -16.54 -10.71 0.45
N TYR A 285 -16.45 -11.79 1.23
CA TYR A 285 -15.48 -12.86 1.00
C TYR A 285 -15.66 -13.59 -0.33
N GLN A 286 -16.88 -13.62 -0.87
CA GLN A 286 -17.16 -14.30 -2.15
C GLN A 286 -16.56 -13.55 -3.34
N GLY A 287 -16.68 -12.23 -3.35
CA GLY A 287 -16.16 -11.38 -4.40
C GLY A 287 -14.67 -11.05 -4.29
N PHE A 288 -14.16 -10.97 -3.05
CA PHE A 288 -12.85 -10.38 -2.77
C PHE A 288 -11.86 -11.35 -2.10
N GLY A 289 -12.25 -12.62 -1.85
CA GLY A 289 -11.40 -13.58 -1.16
C GLY A 289 -11.39 -13.41 0.37
N HIS A 290 -10.76 -14.35 1.07
CA HIS A 290 -10.70 -14.41 2.53
C HIS A 290 -9.41 -15.10 3.01
N ASN A 291 -9.13 -15.04 4.31
CA ASN A 291 -7.88 -15.54 4.88
C ASN A 291 -7.61 -17.03 4.62
N ASP A 292 -8.64 -17.88 4.66
CA ASP A 292 -8.45 -19.33 4.41
C ASP A 292 -8.11 -19.62 2.94
N GLU A 293 -8.60 -18.80 2.01
CA GLU A 293 -8.21 -18.86 0.59
C GLU A 293 -6.73 -18.46 0.44
N ALA A 294 -6.33 -17.34 1.04
CA ALA A 294 -4.95 -16.87 1.02
C ALA A 294 -3.96 -17.91 1.58
N ARG A 295 -4.31 -18.57 2.68
CA ARG A 295 -3.49 -19.64 3.26
C ARG A 295 -3.37 -20.83 2.32
N ARG A 296 -4.44 -21.23 1.63
CA ARG A 296 -4.40 -22.30 0.64
C ARG A 296 -3.55 -21.94 -0.57
N GLU A 297 -3.65 -20.69 -1.06
CA GLU A 297 -2.79 -20.16 -2.12
C GLU A 297 -1.31 -20.21 -1.71
N SER A 298 -0.99 -19.71 -0.52
CA SER A 298 0.38 -19.71 0.01
C SER A 298 0.93 -21.13 0.20
N LYS A 299 0.11 -22.04 0.78
CA LYS A 299 0.51 -23.44 1.00
C LYS A 299 0.79 -24.20 -0.29
N ALA A 300 0.12 -23.88 -1.37
CA ALA A 300 0.36 -24.51 -2.68
C ALA A 300 1.70 -24.10 -3.31
N LEU A 301 2.30 -23.01 -2.85
CA LEU A 301 3.50 -22.44 -3.43
C LEU A 301 4.79 -22.75 -2.65
N VAL A 302 4.67 -23.07 -1.36
CA VAL A 302 5.81 -23.33 -0.48
C VAL A 302 5.68 -24.73 0.09
N ASP A 303 6.77 -25.50 0.13
CA ASP A 303 6.79 -26.83 0.69
C ASP A 303 6.55 -26.79 2.21
N ASP A 304 5.61 -27.52 2.66
CA ASP A 304 4.90 -27.85 3.91
C ASP A 304 5.42 -27.38 5.29
N ALA A 305 6.57 -26.77 5.47
CA ALA A 305 7.11 -26.55 6.81
C ALA A 305 6.71 -25.22 7.47
N ASP A 306 6.56 -24.14 6.68
CA ASP A 306 6.31 -22.80 7.23
C ASP A 306 5.35 -21.99 6.31
N VAL A 307 4.06 -22.17 6.49
CA VAL A 307 3.08 -21.32 5.81
C VAL A 307 3.07 -19.94 6.47
N PHE A 308 3.26 -18.88 5.70
CA PHE A 308 3.11 -17.51 6.20
C PHE A 308 1.78 -17.33 6.93
N ALA A 309 1.81 -16.78 8.14
CA ALA A 309 0.68 -16.83 9.07
C ALA A 309 -0.57 -16.10 8.55
N THR A 310 -0.39 -14.94 7.91
CA THR A 310 -1.48 -14.02 7.52
C THR A 310 -1.34 -13.48 6.10
N PRO A 311 -1.27 -14.33 5.05
CA PRO A 311 -1.20 -13.83 3.68
C PRO A 311 -2.52 -13.16 3.30
N LYS A 312 -2.47 -12.18 2.38
CA LYS A 312 -3.67 -11.64 1.74
C LYS A 312 -4.01 -12.46 0.49
N PRO A 313 -5.30 -12.69 0.18
CA PRO A 313 -5.69 -13.45 -1.01
C PRO A 313 -5.40 -12.66 -2.29
N GLU A 314 -4.98 -13.35 -3.34
CA GLU A 314 -4.67 -12.73 -4.63
C GLU A 314 -5.86 -11.95 -5.20
N ARG A 315 -7.08 -12.45 -5.01
CA ARG A 315 -8.30 -11.76 -5.48
C ARG A 315 -8.49 -10.39 -4.83
N LEU A 316 -8.11 -10.20 -3.55
CA LEU A 316 -8.19 -8.90 -2.90
C LEU A 316 -7.27 -7.90 -3.60
N ILE A 317 -6.02 -8.30 -3.79
CA ILE A 317 -5.01 -7.44 -4.42
C ILE A 317 -5.39 -7.17 -5.89
N GLU A 318 -5.87 -8.17 -6.61
CA GLU A 318 -6.38 -8.02 -7.99
C GLU A 318 -7.46 -6.93 -8.08
N LYS A 319 -8.40 -6.92 -7.14
CA LYS A 319 -9.46 -5.89 -7.12
C LYS A 319 -8.89 -4.50 -6.81
N VAL A 320 -7.95 -4.38 -5.87
CA VAL A 320 -7.25 -3.12 -5.59
C VAL A 320 -6.52 -2.63 -6.84
N LEU A 321 -5.71 -3.47 -7.46
CA LEU A 321 -4.93 -3.09 -8.64
C LEU A 321 -5.80 -2.78 -9.86
N THR A 322 -6.92 -3.47 -10.02
CA THR A 322 -7.91 -3.16 -11.08
C THR A 322 -8.46 -1.74 -10.91
N LEU A 323 -8.79 -1.35 -9.68
CA LEU A 323 -9.34 -0.02 -9.39
C LEU A 323 -8.29 1.09 -9.45
N ALA A 324 -7.06 0.81 -9.04
CA ALA A 324 -6.01 1.81 -8.81
C ALA A 324 -5.05 1.99 -9.99
N THR A 325 -4.92 1.01 -10.89
CA THR A 325 -3.83 0.94 -11.88
C THR A 325 -4.29 0.43 -13.24
N ASN A 326 -3.46 0.67 -14.25
CA ASN A 326 -3.52 0.08 -15.58
C ASN A 326 -2.27 -0.78 -15.85
N PRO A 327 -2.24 -1.65 -16.87
CA PRO A 327 -1.02 -2.35 -17.28
C PRO A 327 0.16 -1.40 -17.49
N GLY A 328 1.34 -1.78 -16.99
CA GLY A 328 2.56 -0.98 -17.03
C GLY A 328 2.75 0.01 -15.88
N ASP A 329 1.70 0.32 -15.11
CA ASP A 329 1.80 1.19 -13.94
C ASP A 329 2.66 0.55 -12.84
N LEU A 330 3.32 1.40 -12.03
CA LEU A 330 4.20 0.98 -10.95
C LEU A 330 3.43 0.83 -9.63
N VAL A 331 3.52 -0.35 -9.04
CA VAL A 331 2.97 -0.72 -7.73
C VAL A 331 4.10 -0.81 -6.71
N LEU A 332 3.90 -0.32 -5.51
CA LEU A 332 4.83 -0.43 -4.37
C LEU A 332 4.13 -1.10 -3.19
N ASP A 333 4.82 -2.09 -2.61
CA ASP A 333 4.47 -2.67 -1.32
C ASP A 333 5.71 -2.69 -0.43
N SER A 334 5.69 -1.88 0.63
CA SER A 334 6.81 -1.78 1.57
C SER A 334 6.65 -2.67 2.82
N PHE A 335 5.62 -3.52 2.84
CA PHE A 335 5.39 -4.55 3.85
C PHE A 335 5.00 -5.85 3.13
N ALA A 336 5.92 -6.37 2.31
CA ALA A 336 5.62 -7.38 1.30
C ALA A 336 5.09 -8.72 1.87
N GLY A 337 5.46 -9.06 3.11
CA GLY A 337 4.98 -10.25 3.80
C GLY A 337 5.20 -11.53 2.98
N SER A 338 4.11 -12.12 2.51
CA SER A 338 4.15 -13.32 1.67
C SER A 338 4.40 -13.06 0.17
N GLY A 339 4.59 -11.81 -0.25
CA GLY A 339 4.83 -11.43 -1.65
C GLY A 339 3.60 -11.44 -2.55
N THR A 340 2.40 -11.47 -1.98
CA THR A 340 1.15 -11.54 -2.78
C THR A 340 1.02 -10.34 -3.73
N THR A 341 1.34 -9.14 -3.26
CA THR A 341 1.23 -7.92 -4.07
C THR A 341 2.08 -8.00 -5.35
N GLY A 342 3.34 -8.41 -5.22
CA GLY A 342 4.23 -8.57 -6.38
C GLY A 342 3.78 -9.68 -7.33
N ALA A 343 3.32 -10.81 -6.79
CA ALA A 343 2.78 -11.92 -7.59
C ALA A 343 1.59 -11.48 -8.43
N VAL A 344 0.62 -10.79 -7.81
CA VAL A 344 -0.58 -10.28 -8.50
C VAL A 344 -0.23 -9.19 -9.50
N ALA A 345 0.59 -8.20 -9.10
CA ALA A 345 1.03 -7.14 -10.00
C ALA A 345 1.72 -7.71 -11.24
N HIS A 346 2.58 -8.72 -11.06
CA HIS A 346 3.28 -9.41 -12.12
C HIS A 346 2.32 -10.12 -13.10
N LYS A 347 1.40 -10.95 -12.57
CA LYS A 347 0.37 -11.65 -13.36
C LYS A 347 -0.55 -10.70 -14.13
N MET A 348 -0.78 -9.49 -13.59
CA MET A 348 -1.62 -8.47 -14.22
C MET A 348 -0.85 -7.53 -15.16
N GLY A 349 0.46 -7.75 -15.42
CA GLY A 349 1.28 -6.90 -16.28
C GLY A 349 1.54 -5.51 -15.71
N ARG A 350 1.66 -5.37 -14.38
CA ARG A 350 2.11 -4.17 -13.69
C ARG A 350 3.58 -4.30 -13.33
N ARG A 351 4.28 -3.17 -13.28
CA ARG A 351 5.61 -3.09 -12.66
C ARG A 351 5.45 -3.03 -11.15
N TRP A 352 6.41 -3.58 -10.42
CA TRP A 352 6.31 -3.59 -8.98
C TRP A 352 7.67 -3.45 -8.26
N ILE A 353 7.60 -2.90 -7.05
CA ILE A 353 8.67 -2.85 -6.08
C ILE A 353 8.12 -3.41 -4.77
N MET A 354 8.81 -4.37 -4.18
CA MET A 354 8.50 -4.89 -2.85
C MET A 354 9.68 -4.74 -1.91
N VAL A 355 9.39 -4.44 -0.65
CA VAL A 355 10.39 -4.38 0.42
C VAL A 355 9.98 -5.33 1.54
N GLU A 356 10.92 -6.15 2.01
CA GLU A 356 10.72 -7.09 3.09
C GLU A 356 11.96 -7.19 3.97
N LEU A 357 11.75 -7.16 5.30
CA LEU A 357 12.82 -7.25 6.30
C LEU A 357 13.07 -8.69 6.75
N GLY A 358 12.01 -9.50 6.81
CA GLY A 358 12.04 -10.85 7.39
C GLY A 358 12.69 -11.89 6.47
N GLU A 359 13.22 -12.95 7.10
CA GLU A 359 13.82 -14.10 6.39
C GLU A 359 12.84 -14.79 5.42
N HIS A 360 11.55 -14.62 5.62
CA HIS A 360 10.52 -15.10 4.70
C HIS A 360 10.61 -14.46 3.30
N CYS A 361 11.39 -13.39 3.16
CA CYS A 361 11.81 -12.90 1.85
C CYS A 361 12.48 -14.02 1.02
N TYR A 362 13.32 -14.84 1.66
CA TYR A 362 14.03 -15.96 1.02
C TYR A 362 13.20 -17.24 0.96
N THR A 363 12.47 -17.53 2.03
CA THR A 363 11.75 -18.81 2.15
C THR A 363 10.39 -18.80 1.47
N HIS A 364 9.77 -17.62 1.27
CA HIS A 364 8.42 -17.48 0.72
C HIS A 364 8.38 -16.63 -0.54
N ILE A 365 8.89 -15.37 -0.49
CA ILE A 365 8.70 -14.43 -1.61
C ILE A 365 9.45 -14.88 -2.85
N ILE A 366 10.75 -15.17 -2.73
CA ILE A 366 11.56 -15.59 -3.90
C ILE A 366 11.01 -16.86 -4.54
N PRO A 367 10.76 -17.97 -3.81
CA PRO A 367 10.19 -19.18 -4.41
C PRO A 367 8.82 -18.94 -5.07
N ARG A 368 7.96 -18.13 -4.45
CA ARG A 368 6.67 -17.75 -5.04
C ARG A 368 6.84 -17.04 -6.38
N LEU A 369 7.70 -16.01 -6.40
CA LEU A 369 7.93 -15.23 -7.62
C LEU A 369 8.57 -16.07 -8.73
N GLN A 370 9.47 -17.00 -8.40
CA GLN A 370 10.05 -17.93 -9.37
C GLN A 370 8.96 -18.78 -10.03
N LYS A 371 8.06 -19.39 -9.24
CA LYS A 371 6.92 -20.17 -9.77
C LYS A 371 5.96 -19.33 -10.61
N VAL A 372 5.73 -18.05 -10.23
CA VAL A 372 4.94 -17.10 -11.03
C VAL A 372 5.62 -16.85 -12.37
N ILE A 373 6.92 -16.54 -12.38
CA ILE A 373 7.69 -16.24 -13.59
C ILE A 373 7.80 -17.44 -14.51
N ASP A 374 7.96 -18.64 -13.95
CA ASP A 374 8.02 -19.89 -14.72
C ASP A 374 6.64 -20.34 -15.24
N GLY A 375 5.56 -19.71 -14.82
CA GLY A 375 4.18 -20.09 -15.18
C GLY A 375 3.68 -21.33 -14.46
N GLU A 376 4.36 -21.75 -13.39
CA GLU A 376 3.98 -22.92 -12.58
C GLU A 376 2.88 -22.59 -11.55
N ASP A 377 2.77 -21.31 -11.13
CA ASP A 377 1.70 -20.88 -10.26
C ASP A 377 0.38 -20.75 -11.03
N GLN A 378 -0.44 -21.81 -10.95
CA GLN A 378 -1.77 -21.88 -11.54
C GLN A 378 -2.90 -21.58 -10.56
N GLY A 379 -2.55 -21.15 -9.32
CA GLY A 379 -3.48 -20.75 -8.27
C GLY A 379 -3.95 -19.29 -8.38
N GLY A 380 -4.68 -18.85 -7.36
CA GLY A 380 -5.13 -17.46 -7.23
C GLY A 380 -5.83 -16.94 -8.47
N ILE A 381 -5.33 -15.81 -9.00
CA ILE A 381 -5.90 -15.16 -10.19
C ILE A 381 -5.36 -15.70 -11.52
N SER A 382 -4.40 -16.63 -11.53
CA SER A 382 -3.68 -17.07 -12.74
C SER A 382 -4.62 -17.45 -13.90
N LYS A 383 -5.68 -18.20 -13.58
CA LYS A 383 -6.67 -18.60 -14.59
C LYS A 383 -7.51 -17.42 -15.10
N ALA A 384 -7.88 -16.51 -14.20
CA ALA A 384 -8.73 -15.36 -14.53
C ALA A 384 -8.01 -14.38 -15.48
N VAL A 385 -6.69 -14.24 -15.33
CA VAL A 385 -5.85 -13.37 -16.17
C VAL A 385 -5.13 -14.14 -17.30
N ASN A 386 -5.39 -15.45 -17.44
CA ASN A 386 -4.73 -16.33 -18.41
C ASN A 386 -3.19 -16.26 -18.34
N TRP A 387 -2.65 -16.32 -17.13
CA TRP A 387 -1.21 -16.20 -16.89
C TRP A 387 -0.42 -17.39 -17.45
N GLN A 388 0.67 -17.11 -18.19
CA GLN A 388 1.50 -18.11 -18.86
C GLN A 388 2.98 -18.03 -18.44
N GLY A 389 3.31 -17.24 -17.43
CA GLY A 389 4.69 -16.96 -17.05
C GLY A 389 5.29 -15.79 -17.80
N GLY A 390 6.59 -15.57 -17.65
CA GLY A 390 7.35 -14.51 -18.30
C GLY A 390 7.79 -13.41 -17.34
N GLY A 391 8.64 -12.49 -17.85
CA GLY A 391 9.18 -11.38 -17.07
C GLY A 391 10.28 -11.78 -16.08
N GLY A 392 10.48 -10.98 -15.05
CA GLY A 392 11.49 -11.21 -14.04
C GLY A 392 11.54 -10.14 -12.97
N PHE A 393 12.46 -10.31 -12.03
CA PHE A 393 12.78 -9.31 -11.01
C PHE A 393 14.28 -9.28 -10.72
N ARG A 394 14.72 -8.12 -10.23
CA ARG A 394 16.06 -7.90 -9.69
C ARG A 394 15.96 -7.88 -8.18
N TYR A 395 16.85 -8.60 -7.53
CA TYR A 395 16.93 -8.66 -6.08
C TYR A 395 17.99 -7.69 -5.56
N TYR A 396 17.61 -6.91 -4.54
CA TYR A 396 18.48 -5.93 -3.91
C TYR A 396 18.59 -6.16 -2.41
N LYS A 397 19.75 -5.82 -1.86
CA LYS A 397 19.95 -5.65 -0.43
C LYS A 397 20.16 -4.19 -0.11
N LEU A 398 19.67 -3.78 1.04
CA LEU A 398 20.00 -2.49 1.60
C LEU A 398 21.46 -2.53 2.06
N ALA A 399 22.28 -1.62 1.55
CA ALA A 399 23.68 -1.53 1.97
C ALA A 399 23.81 -1.15 3.46
N PRO A 400 24.88 -1.54 4.14
CA PRO A 400 25.16 -1.11 5.52
C PRO A 400 25.30 0.42 5.62
N SER A 401 25.38 0.96 6.84
CA SER A 401 25.64 2.38 7.06
C SER A 401 26.97 2.79 6.43
N LEU A 402 26.96 3.91 5.67
CA LEU A 402 28.19 4.48 5.12
C LEU A 402 29.08 5.05 6.19
N ILE A 403 28.49 5.60 7.24
CA ILE A 403 29.19 6.25 8.33
C ILE A 403 28.86 5.51 9.62
N ILE A 404 29.88 5.08 10.32
CA ILE A 404 29.80 4.50 11.66
C ILE A 404 30.60 5.34 12.65
N ASN A 405 30.36 5.15 13.94
CA ASN A 405 31.19 5.76 14.97
C ASN A 405 32.32 4.82 15.33
N ASP A 406 33.55 5.37 15.38
CA ASP A 406 34.69 4.64 15.89
C ASP A 406 34.60 4.48 17.42
N ARG A 407 35.56 3.77 18.01
CA ARG A 407 35.62 3.55 19.47
C ARG A 407 35.72 4.82 20.33
N TRP A 408 36.02 5.96 19.73
CA TRP A 408 36.08 7.27 20.38
C TRP A 408 34.86 8.15 20.08
N GLY A 409 33.89 7.65 19.33
CA GLY A 409 32.69 8.40 18.94
C GLY A 409 32.85 9.31 17.71
N ASN A 410 33.97 9.20 16.98
CA ASN A 410 34.15 9.96 15.73
C ASN A 410 33.46 9.26 14.59
N SER A 411 32.79 10.03 13.76
CA SER A 411 32.15 9.52 12.53
C SER A 411 33.20 9.20 11.48
N VAL A 412 33.29 7.93 11.07
CA VAL A 412 34.22 7.41 10.07
C VAL A 412 33.49 6.62 8.99
N VAL A 413 34.11 6.48 7.82
CA VAL A 413 33.58 5.61 6.75
C VAL A 413 33.58 4.17 7.25
N ASN A 414 32.47 3.46 7.03
CA ASN A 414 32.33 2.06 7.39
C ASN A 414 33.36 1.19 6.64
N PRO A 415 34.24 0.44 7.35
CA PRO A 415 35.26 -0.41 6.73
C PRO A 415 34.71 -1.51 5.81
N GLU A 416 33.42 -1.85 5.90
CA GLU A 416 32.78 -2.81 5.01
C GLU A 416 32.68 -2.32 3.55
N TYR A 417 32.83 -1.01 3.34
CA TYR A 417 32.86 -0.46 2.00
C TYR A 417 34.27 -0.55 1.41
N ASN A 418 34.43 -1.32 0.35
CA ASN A 418 35.60 -1.21 -0.50
C ASN A 418 35.54 0.08 -1.33
N ALA A 419 36.66 0.44 -1.99
CA ALA A 419 36.75 1.69 -2.73
C ALA A 419 35.69 1.83 -3.85
N ALA A 420 35.37 0.73 -4.55
CA ALA A 420 34.38 0.74 -5.63
C ALA A 420 32.95 0.91 -5.09
N HIS A 421 32.59 0.18 -4.04
CA HIS A 421 31.27 0.30 -3.41
C HIS A 421 31.07 1.69 -2.77
N LEU A 422 32.12 2.26 -2.18
CA LEU A 422 32.06 3.62 -1.65
C LEU A 422 31.86 4.64 -2.77
N ALA A 423 32.58 4.49 -3.87
CA ALA A 423 32.44 5.38 -5.04
C ALA A 423 31.03 5.28 -5.63
N GLU A 424 30.50 4.07 -5.80
CA GLU A 424 29.12 3.86 -6.28
C GLU A 424 28.09 4.50 -5.34
N ALA A 425 28.26 4.30 -4.03
CA ALA A 425 27.37 4.88 -3.03
C ALA A 425 27.33 6.40 -3.11
N LEU A 426 28.50 7.03 -3.15
CA LEU A 426 28.61 8.49 -3.18
C LEU A 426 28.17 9.08 -4.53
N CYS A 427 28.39 8.39 -5.64
CA CYS A 427 27.81 8.76 -6.91
C CYS A 427 26.28 8.85 -6.80
N LYS A 428 25.63 7.80 -6.30
CA LYS A 428 24.17 7.77 -6.14
C LYS A 428 23.65 8.87 -5.18
N ILE A 429 24.33 9.08 -4.06
CA ILE A 429 23.97 10.11 -3.07
C ILE A 429 24.08 11.53 -3.65
N GLU A 430 25.08 11.78 -4.48
CA GLU A 430 25.34 13.10 -5.09
C GLU A 430 24.64 13.29 -6.45
N GLY A 431 23.91 12.29 -6.94
CA GLY A 431 23.15 12.38 -8.19
C GLY A 431 23.98 12.12 -9.45
N PHE A 432 25.12 11.44 -9.30
CA PHE A 432 25.98 10.99 -10.39
C PHE A 432 25.66 9.53 -10.77
N THR A 433 25.84 9.21 -12.03
CA THR A 433 25.86 7.82 -12.51
C THR A 433 27.24 7.23 -12.24
N TYR A 434 27.31 6.10 -11.53
CA TYR A 434 28.55 5.39 -11.33
C TYR A 434 29.00 4.73 -12.65
N ALA A 435 30.09 5.23 -13.21
CA ALA A 435 30.67 4.78 -14.46
C ALA A 435 32.20 5.07 -14.43
N PRO A 436 32.99 4.22 -13.77
CA PRO A 436 34.44 4.44 -13.66
C PRO A 436 35.09 4.39 -15.04
N SER A 437 35.96 5.36 -15.31
CA SER A 437 36.71 5.45 -16.56
C SER A 437 37.91 4.52 -16.56
N GLU A 438 38.17 3.87 -17.68
CA GLU A 438 39.40 3.09 -17.88
C GLU A 438 40.60 3.98 -18.23
N VAL A 439 40.35 5.24 -18.61
CA VAL A 439 41.39 6.20 -19.05
C VAL A 439 41.76 7.17 -17.93
N HIS A 440 40.76 7.68 -17.21
CA HIS A 440 40.96 8.70 -16.18
C HIS A 440 40.73 8.09 -14.80
N TRP A 441 41.79 7.87 -14.05
CA TRP A 441 41.76 7.24 -12.70
C TRP A 441 40.90 7.98 -11.68
N TRP A 442 40.70 9.28 -11.86
CA TRP A 442 39.89 10.15 -11.00
C TRP A 442 38.40 10.17 -11.38
N GLN A 443 38.02 9.64 -12.52
CA GLN A 443 36.62 9.63 -12.97
C GLN A 443 35.93 8.35 -12.50
N HIS A 444 35.18 8.43 -11.40
CA HIS A 444 34.40 7.31 -10.87
C HIS A 444 32.94 7.34 -11.38
N GLY A 445 32.46 8.49 -11.84
CA GLY A 445 31.11 8.64 -12.37
C GLY A 445 30.91 10.03 -12.99
N ASN A 446 29.74 10.22 -13.57
CA ASN A 446 29.38 11.45 -14.24
C ASN A 446 27.92 11.82 -14.03
N SER A 447 27.61 13.13 -13.97
CA SER A 447 26.25 13.67 -14.02
C SER A 447 25.90 14.23 -15.40
N SER A 448 26.93 14.62 -16.16
CA SER A 448 26.83 15.12 -17.54
C SER A 448 28.09 14.75 -18.31
N GLU A 449 28.22 15.23 -19.56
CA GLU A 449 29.42 15.02 -20.39
C GLU A 449 30.67 15.74 -19.84
N ARG A 450 30.50 16.71 -18.94
CA ARG A 450 31.57 17.56 -18.43
C ARG A 450 31.66 17.65 -16.91
N ASP A 451 30.79 16.94 -16.21
CA ASP A 451 30.71 16.99 -14.76
C ASP A 451 30.89 15.58 -14.17
N PHE A 452 31.98 15.42 -13.40
CA PHE A 452 32.46 14.13 -12.91
C PHE A 452 32.58 14.11 -11.40
N ILE A 453 32.73 12.90 -10.84
CA ILE A 453 32.96 12.69 -9.41
C ILE A 453 34.19 11.78 -9.19
N TYR A 454 35.05 12.19 -8.24
CA TYR A 454 36.15 11.41 -7.72
C TYR A 454 35.94 11.14 -6.23
N VAL A 455 36.08 9.89 -5.84
CA VAL A 455 35.86 9.43 -4.46
C VAL A 455 37.13 8.75 -3.94
N THR A 456 37.63 9.20 -2.79
CA THR A 456 38.80 8.59 -2.13
C THR A 456 38.67 8.67 -0.63
N THR A 457 39.22 7.68 0.09
CA THR A 457 39.36 7.69 1.56
C THR A 457 40.65 8.37 2.02
N GLN A 458 41.45 8.90 1.10
CA GLN A 458 42.69 9.57 1.40
C GLN A 458 42.49 11.03 1.83
N ASN A 459 43.49 11.55 2.53
CA ASN A 459 43.66 12.98 2.77
C ASN A 459 44.45 13.59 1.62
N LEU A 460 43.91 14.66 1.03
CA LEU A 460 44.53 15.30 -0.14
C LEU A 460 45.30 16.56 0.28
N SER A 461 46.54 16.69 -0.19
CA SER A 461 47.35 17.90 -0.03
C SER A 461 47.02 18.95 -1.12
N SER A 462 47.50 20.19 -0.90
CA SER A 462 47.35 21.27 -1.90
C SER A 462 48.04 20.95 -3.24
N GLU A 463 49.19 20.22 -3.18
CA GLU A 463 49.91 19.81 -4.37
C GLU A 463 49.13 18.77 -5.18
N GLN A 464 48.52 17.78 -4.47
CA GLN A 464 47.67 16.77 -5.11
C GLN A 464 46.41 17.38 -5.72
N LEU A 465 45.78 18.35 -5.05
CA LEU A 465 44.63 19.07 -5.60
C LEU A 465 45.00 19.92 -6.80
N GLN A 466 46.20 20.55 -6.82
CA GLN A 466 46.71 21.26 -7.97
C GLN A 466 46.90 20.33 -9.17
N ALA A 467 47.59 19.21 -8.97
CA ALA A 467 47.84 18.22 -10.02
C ALA A 467 46.50 17.68 -10.58
N LEU A 468 45.53 17.40 -9.71
CA LEU A 468 44.18 16.97 -10.11
C LEU A 468 43.45 18.03 -10.92
N SER A 469 43.50 19.30 -10.51
CA SER A 469 42.91 20.43 -11.24
C SER A 469 43.51 20.60 -12.63
N ASP A 470 44.86 20.45 -12.74
CA ASP A 470 45.56 20.57 -14.02
C ASP A 470 45.20 19.41 -14.96
N GLU A 471 45.00 18.18 -14.43
CA GLU A 471 44.63 17.00 -15.22
C GLU A 471 43.17 17.05 -15.68
N VAL A 472 42.25 17.55 -14.86
CA VAL A 472 40.81 17.74 -15.21
C VAL A 472 40.65 18.82 -16.28
N GLY A 473 41.48 19.87 -16.20
CA GLY A 473 41.44 21.00 -17.15
C GLY A 473 40.29 21.96 -16.86
N SER A 474 40.23 23.02 -17.66
CA SER A 474 39.27 24.14 -17.48
C SER A 474 37.86 23.87 -18.01
N ASP A 475 37.72 22.89 -18.90
CA ASP A 475 36.47 22.64 -19.64
C ASP A 475 35.56 21.61 -18.94
N GLN A 476 36.03 21.04 -17.85
CA GLN A 476 35.33 20.03 -17.06
C GLN A 476 35.24 20.44 -15.59
N SER A 477 34.29 19.89 -14.87
CA SER A 477 34.14 20.03 -13.42
C SER A 477 34.25 18.70 -12.72
N LEU A 478 34.86 18.71 -11.53
CA LEU A 478 35.07 17.51 -10.73
C LEU A 478 34.61 17.73 -9.28
N LEU A 479 33.64 16.92 -8.84
CA LEU A 479 33.30 16.79 -7.42
C LEU A 479 34.30 15.84 -6.76
N VAL A 480 35.12 16.34 -5.86
CA VAL A 480 36.10 15.55 -5.11
C VAL A 480 35.57 15.23 -3.71
N CYS A 481 35.27 13.97 -3.48
CA CYS A 481 34.83 13.42 -2.18
C CYS A 481 36.02 12.71 -1.52
N CYS A 482 36.56 13.26 -0.44
CA CYS A 482 37.74 12.72 0.23
C CYS A 482 37.59 12.70 1.76
N ALA A 483 38.41 11.95 2.47
CA ALA A 483 38.37 11.90 3.94
C ALA A 483 38.68 13.28 4.55
N ALA A 484 39.73 13.92 4.08
CA ALA A 484 40.08 15.29 4.43
C ALA A 484 40.95 15.95 3.35
N PHE A 485 41.09 17.28 3.42
CA PHE A 485 42.05 18.05 2.64
C PHE A 485 42.74 19.06 3.56
N HIS A 486 44.01 19.30 3.29
CA HIS A 486 44.87 20.11 4.13
C HIS A 486 45.39 21.35 3.40
N GLY A 487 45.71 22.40 4.18
CA GLY A 487 46.28 23.64 3.66
C GLY A 487 45.31 24.61 2.98
N VAL A 488 44.05 24.22 2.83
CA VAL A 488 43.04 25.04 2.17
C VAL A 488 41.64 24.78 2.77
N THR A 489 40.78 25.81 2.81
CA THR A 489 39.36 25.67 3.08
C THR A 489 38.60 25.40 1.80
N ALA A 490 37.39 24.82 1.85
CA ALA A 490 36.58 24.57 0.67
C ALA A 490 36.28 25.86 -0.14
N ALA A 491 36.05 26.98 0.55
CA ALA A 491 35.84 28.28 -0.10
C ALA A 491 37.08 28.76 -0.86
N LYS A 492 38.27 28.72 -0.21
CA LYS A 492 39.55 29.10 -0.86
C LYS A 492 39.94 28.12 -1.96
N ALA A 493 39.52 26.85 -1.86
CA ALA A 493 39.74 25.87 -2.92
C ALA A 493 38.94 26.22 -4.18
N ALA A 494 37.69 26.63 -4.04
CA ALA A 494 36.85 27.05 -5.15
C ALA A 494 37.38 28.31 -5.88
N GLU A 495 38.06 29.22 -5.14
CA GLU A 495 38.74 30.39 -5.74
C GLU A 495 40.02 29.97 -6.47
N ARG A 496 40.78 29.00 -5.91
CA ARG A 496 42.07 28.59 -6.45
C ARG A 496 41.93 27.57 -7.59
N TRP A 497 40.96 26.66 -7.50
CA TRP A 497 40.67 25.58 -8.45
C TRP A 497 39.19 25.63 -8.81
N PRO A 498 38.75 26.51 -9.71
CA PRO A 498 37.33 26.68 -10.02
C PRO A 498 36.68 25.45 -10.68
N ASN A 499 37.48 24.55 -11.23
CA ASN A 499 37.04 23.26 -11.77
C ASN A 499 36.89 22.13 -10.71
N LEU A 500 37.26 22.37 -9.43
CA LEU A 500 37.14 21.41 -8.35
C LEU A 500 36.12 21.85 -7.30
N THR A 501 35.24 20.96 -6.90
CA THR A 501 34.36 21.10 -5.75
C THR A 501 34.75 20.10 -4.67
N LEU A 502 35.19 20.56 -3.49
CA LEU A 502 35.71 19.69 -2.43
C LEU A 502 34.68 19.39 -1.36
N LYS A 503 34.44 18.11 -1.06
CA LYS A 503 33.59 17.63 0.04
C LYS A 503 34.32 16.62 0.91
N LYS A 504 34.11 16.70 2.23
CA LYS A 504 34.61 15.67 3.19
C LYS A 504 33.56 14.60 3.35
N ILE A 505 33.91 13.33 3.13
CA ILE A 505 32.97 12.21 3.08
C ILE A 505 32.08 12.11 4.32
N PRO A 506 32.60 12.00 5.57
CA PRO A 506 31.70 11.87 6.71
C PRO A 506 30.72 13.04 6.82
N LYS A 507 31.22 14.26 6.68
CA LYS A 507 30.40 15.48 6.80
C LYS A 507 29.33 15.59 5.70
N MET A 508 29.66 15.24 4.47
CA MET A 508 28.71 15.34 3.35
C MET A 508 27.58 14.33 3.47
N VAL A 509 27.86 13.09 3.92
CA VAL A 509 26.85 12.06 4.14
C VAL A 509 25.95 12.46 5.31
N LEU A 510 26.55 12.90 6.43
CA LEU A 510 25.80 13.36 7.60
C LEU A 510 24.90 14.56 7.29
N ALA A 511 25.32 15.46 6.41
CA ALA A 511 24.51 16.59 5.96
C ALA A 511 23.32 16.19 5.07
N ARG A 512 23.32 14.98 4.52
CA ARG A 512 22.21 14.41 3.73
C ARG A 512 21.23 13.60 4.57
N CYS A 513 21.55 13.35 5.85
CA CYS A 513 20.61 12.69 6.74
C CYS A 513 19.40 13.58 7.00
N GLU A 514 18.21 12.99 6.92
CA GLU A 514 16.98 13.64 7.35
C GLU A 514 16.73 13.34 8.83
N TRP A 515 16.04 14.24 9.53
CA TRP A 515 15.54 14.13 10.90
C TRP A 515 16.64 14.03 11.96
N GLY A 516 16.32 13.47 13.14
CA GLY A 516 17.17 13.48 14.35
C GLY A 516 18.54 12.80 14.22
N HIS A 517 19.22 12.70 15.34
CA HIS A 517 20.62 12.26 15.40
C HIS A 517 20.80 10.85 15.96
N ASP A 518 19.69 10.15 16.29
CA ASP A 518 19.75 8.82 16.88
C ASP A 518 19.76 7.75 15.80
N ASP A 519 20.54 6.68 16.00
CA ASP A 519 20.52 5.51 15.12
C ASP A 519 19.16 4.82 15.22
N TYR A 520 18.52 4.66 14.07
CA TYR A 520 17.30 3.91 13.94
C TYR A 520 17.57 2.67 13.09
N SER A 521 17.62 1.54 13.74
CA SER A 521 17.44 0.25 13.08
C SER A 521 16.10 -0.31 13.54
N LEU A 522 15.27 -0.80 12.63
CA LEU A 522 14.19 -1.72 12.95
C LEU A 522 14.81 -3.07 13.41
N ASN A 523 15.76 -3.01 14.31
CA ASN A 523 16.12 -4.19 15.05
C ASN A 523 14.99 -4.39 16.06
N VAL A 524 14.00 -5.19 15.68
CA VAL A 524 12.81 -5.53 16.47
C VAL A 524 13.21 -5.97 17.89
N ALA A 525 14.40 -6.56 18.06
CA ALA A 525 14.95 -6.93 19.36
C ALA A 525 15.24 -5.75 20.29
N ASN A 526 15.34 -4.52 19.77
CA ASN A 526 15.65 -3.31 20.55
C ASN A 526 14.44 -2.39 20.75
N LEU A 527 13.27 -2.73 20.22
CA LEU A 527 12.05 -1.97 20.49
C LEU A 527 11.53 -2.32 21.89
N PRO A 528 11.15 -1.32 22.73
CA PRO A 528 10.55 -1.62 24.02
C PRO A 528 9.23 -2.35 23.79
N MET A 529 9.23 -3.64 24.13
CA MET A 529 8.01 -4.45 24.17
C MET A 529 7.09 -3.92 25.27
N ALA A 530 5.78 -3.85 25.02
CA ALA A 530 4.82 -3.71 26.10
C ALA A 530 5.07 -4.87 27.08
N GLN A 531 5.47 -4.55 28.33
CA GLN A 531 5.63 -5.57 29.35
C GLN A 531 4.24 -6.20 29.55
N ILE A 532 4.07 -7.42 29.09
CA ILE A 532 2.95 -8.26 29.53
C ILE A 532 3.17 -8.39 31.04
N GLU A 533 2.30 -7.78 31.86
CA GLU A 533 2.23 -8.12 33.27
C GLU A 533 2.05 -9.62 33.35
N GLN A 534 3.13 -10.32 33.69
CA GLN A 534 3.04 -11.72 34.04
C GLN A 534 2.19 -11.75 35.32
N SER A 535 0.89 -12.04 35.17
CA SER A 535 0.10 -12.48 36.29
C SER A 535 0.81 -13.69 36.87
N GLU A 536 1.36 -13.51 38.07
CA GLU A 536 1.96 -14.62 38.83
C GLU A 536 0.98 -15.79 38.85
N PRO A 537 1.44 -17.02 38.60
CA PRO A 537 0.57 -18.18 38.68
C PRO A 537 0.06 -18.27 40.12
N VAL A 538 -1.24 -18.05 40.29
CA VAL A 538 -1.92 -18.30 41.55
C VAL A 538 -1.61 -19.77 41.96
N ALA A 539 -0.83 -19.91 43.01
CA ALA A 539 -0.47 -21.22 43.56
C ALA A 539 -1.75 -22.00 43.84
N ALA A 540 -1.91 -23.13 43.18
CA ALA A 540 -3.02 -24.05 43.41
C ALA A 540 -2.98 -24.51 44.87
N SER A 541 -3.81 -23.91 45.73
CA SER A 541 -4.06 -24.41 47.08
C SER A 541 -4.83 -25.71 46.97
N THR A 542 -4.18 -26.77 47.38
CA THR A 542 -4.75 -28.11 47.54
C THR A 542 -5.96 -28.07 48.50
N LEU A 543 -7.16 -28.09 47.96
CA LEU A 543 -8.39 -28.33 48.75
C LEU A 543 -8.50 -29.81 49.06
N LYS A 544 -8.26 -30.13 50.34
CA LYS A 544 -8.60 -31.42 50.95
C LYS A 544 -10.14 -31.57 50.97
N THR A 545 -10.60 -32.62 50.36
CA THR A 545 -11.99 -33.09 50.47
C THR A 545 -12.36 -33.44 51.92
N SER A 546 -13.37 -32.78 52.48
CA SER A 546 -14.13 -33.32 53.61
C SER A 546 -15.61 -33.35 53.28
N LYS A 547 -16.18 -34.52 53.43
CA LYS A 547 -17.61 -34.88 53.26
C LYS A 547 -18.48 -34.31 54.38
N ASN A 548 -19.73 -34.00 54.01
CA ASN A 548 -20.95 -34.01 54.82
C ASN A 548 -21.35 -32.74 55.61
N LYS A 549 -22.40 -32.06 55.17
CA LYS A 549 -23.77 -32.09 55.77
C LYS A 549 -24.62 -30.95 55.23
N LYS A 550 -25.79 -31.29 54.68
CA LYS A 550 -26.95 -30.37 54.65
C LYS A 550 -27.43 -30.14 56.08
N PRO A 551 -28.01 -28.98 56.47
CA PRO A 551 -29.42 -28.72 56.20
C PRO A 551 -29.82 -27.22 56.10
N ALA A 552 -31.05 -27.07 55.60
CA ALA A 552 -32.16 -26.15 55.96
C ALA A 552 -32.17 -24.70 55.50
N VAL A 553 -33.14 -24.50 54.70
CA VAL A 553 -34.02 -23.37 54.36
C VAL A 553 -34.16 -22.29 55.46
N SER A 554 -34.04 -21.02 55.08
CA SER A 554 -34.92 -19.96 55.60
C SER A 554 -35.05 -18.83 54.58
N ASN A 555 -36.31 -18.58 54.22
CA ASN A 555 -36.83 -17.38 53.54
C ASN A 555 -36.66 -16.17 54.41
N GLN A 556 -36.37 -15.00 53.80
CA GLN A 556 -36.94 -13.67 54.09
C GLN A 556 -36.49 -12.70 53.00
N HIS A 557 -37.37 -12.32 52.24
CA HIS A 557 -38.25 -11.18 52.00
C HIS A 557 -37.61 -9.80 52.16
N GLN A 558 -37.95 -8.93 51.15
CA GLN A 558 -38.03 -7.45 51.10
C GLN A 558 -36.79 -6.76 50.51
N GLY A 559 -36.94 -5.79 49.65
CA GLY A 559 -38.11 -5.04 49.16
C GLY A 559 -37.65 -4.15 48.00
N GLY A 560 -38.55 -3.89 47.10
CA GLY A 560 -38.37 -3.02 45.95
C GLY A 560 -38.34 -1.55 46.30
N LEU A 561 -37.74 -0.79 45.40
CA LEU A 561 -38.01 0.65 45.28
C LEU A 561 -37.96 1.02 43.79
N PHE A 562 -39.14 0.99 43.22
CA PHE A 562 -39.48 1.87 42.09
C PHE A 562 -40.21 3.07 42.68
N GLY A 563 -39.78 4.23 42.33
CA GLY A 563 -40.51 5.48 42.51
C GLY A 563 -40.61 6.13 41.14
N ASP A 564 -41.80 6.10 40.61
CA ASP A 564 -42.24 6.96 39.50
C ASP A 564 -42.25 8.40 39.99
N GLU A 565 -41.87 9.35 39.15
CA GLU A 565 -42.57 10.64 39.05
C GLU A 565 -42.30 11.29 37.68
N GLU A 566 -43.42 11.64 37.09
CA GLU A 566 -43.62 12.42 35.88
C GLU A 566 -43.05 13.85 35.97
N ALA A 567 -42.49 14.37 34.91
CA ALA A 567 -42.93 15.62 34.25
C ALA A 567 -42.14 15.79 32.92
#